data_214ca6f1afec8262ee5cb9436c72f7a3
#
_entry.id   214ca6f1afec8262ee5cb9436c72f7a3
#
_cell.length_a   1.000
_cell.length_b   1.000
_cell.length_c   1.000
_cell.angle_alpha   90.00
_cell.angle_beta   90.00
_cell.angle_gamma   90.00
#
_symmetry.space_group_name_H-M   'P 1'
#
loop_
_entity.id
_entity.type
_entity.pdbx_description
1 polymer ?
#
loop_
_entity_poly.entity_id
_entity_poly.type
_entity_poly.pdbx_seq_one_letter_code
_entity_poly.pdbx_strand_id
1 'polypeptide(L)'
;MRDLWTEKYRPSSIDSYVFRDEGQRQQVSGWVQEGALPHLLFSGAPGTGKTTLAKVLLQELDINDMDILEINASNENNVDTIRNKITNFSSTMPFGDMKYVLLDEADYITPNGQAALRGVMEMYHTSCRFILTCNYPQRIIPALHSRCQGFHIEKLDVNEFTARLAQICIDENVDVDLETLDTYVPVSYTHLTLPTKA
;
A
#
# COMPACT_ATOMS: atom_id res chain seq x y z
N MET A 1 21.87 12.96 9.13
CA MET A 1 20.88 13.45 8.14
C MET A 1 19.55 13.52 8.91
N ARG A 2 18.81 14.62 8.86
CA ARG A 2 17.50 14.67 9.56
C ARG A 2 16.52 13.91 8.65
N ASP A 3 16.00 12.81 9.14
CA ASP A 3 14.99 12.03 8.41
C ASP A 3 13.69 12.84 8.31
N LEU A 4 13.05 12.79 7.14
CA LEU A 4 11.75 13.42 6.96
C LEU A 4 10.73 12.71 7.86
N TRP A 5 9.88 13.46 8.52
CA TRP A 5 8.83 12.89 9.38
C TRP A 5 7.91 11.91 8.63
N THR A 6 7.65 12.17 7.36
CA THR A 6 6.88 11.28 6.48
C THR A 6 7.50 9.89 6.36
N GLU A 7 8.83 9.79 6.44
CA GLU A 7 9.53 8.50 6.41
C GLU A 7 9.71 7.93 7.82
N LYS A 8 10.12 8.77 8.78
CA LYS A 8 10.36 8.36 10.18
C LYS A 8 9.10 7.78 10.84
N TYR A 9 7.93 8.39 10.56
CA TYR A 9 6.64 8.01 11.16
C TYR A 9 5.76 7.19 10.21
N ARG A 10 6.33 6.67 9.13
CA ARG A 10 5.63 5.72 8.27
C ARG A 10 5.29 4.47 9.08
N PRO A 11 4.02 4.02 9.11
CA PRO A 11 3.66 2.79 9.80
C PRO A 11 4.52 1.61 9.34
N SER A 12 5.04 0.87 10.30
CA SER A 12 5.84 -0.35 10.08
C SER A 12 5.18 -1.60 10.66
N SER A 13 4.02 -1.46 11.31
CA SER A 13 3.24 -2.56 11.87
C SER A 13 1.74 -2.27 11.72
N ILE A 14 0.93 -3.32 11.84
CA ILE A 14 -0.54 -3.20 11.84
C ILE A 14 -1.00 -2.30 13.00
N ASP A 15 -0.35 -2.39 14.15
CA ASP A 15 -0.72 -1.57 15.32
C ASP A 15 -0.41 -0.08 15.14
N SER A 16 0.59 0.23 14.33
CA SER A 16 0.95 1.63 13.99
C SER A 16 0.17 2.18 12.80
N TYR A 17 -0.51 1.32 12.03
CA TYR A 17 -1.33 1.72 10.91
C TYR A 17 -2.72 2.14 11.39
N VAL A 18 -3.19 3.30 10.95
CA VAL A 18 -4.52 3.81 11.30
C VAL A 18 -5.55 3.28 10.31
N PHE A 19 -6.49 2.48 10.80
CA PHE A 19 -7.61 1.94 10.02
C PHE A 19 -8.83 2.85 10.19
N ARG A 20 -9.71 2.87 9.19
CA ARG A 20 -10.98 3.60 9.29
C ARG A 20 -11.90 3.07 10.38
N ASP A 21 -11.94 1.75 10.51
CA ASP A 21 -12.81 1.06 11.47
C ASP A 21 -12.21 -0.29 11.89
N GLU A 22 -12.75 -0.83 12.95
CA GLU A 22 -12.33 -2.12 13.51
C GLU A 22 -12.54 -3.29 12.55
N GLY A 23 -13.54 -3.23 11.67
CA GLY A 23 -13.79 -4.26 10.67
C GLY A 23 -12.65 -4.37 9.66
N GLN A 24 -12.12 -3.23 9.20
CA GLN A 24 -10.93 -3.21 8.34
C GLN A 24 -9.71 -3.79 9.07
N ARG A 25 -9.50 -3.39 10.33
CA ARG A 25 -8.40 -3.91 11.14
C ARG A 25 -8.50 -5.41 11.32
N GLN A 26 -9.65 -5.95 11.64
CA GLN A 26 -9.89 -7.39 11.80
C GLN A 26 -9.64 -8.16 10.50
N GLN A 27 -10.09 -7.62 9.36
CA GLN A 27 -9.85 -8.23 8.06
C GLN A 27 -8.36 -8.34 7.76
N VAL A 28 -7.59 -7.26 7.96
CA VAL A 28 -6.15 -7.22 7.73
C VAL A 28 -5.41 -8.14 8.71
N SER A 29 -5.78 -8.10 10.00
CA SER A 29 -5.22 -8.99 11.01
C SER A 29 -5.51 -10.47 10.73
N GLY A 30 -6.68 -10.77 10.15
CA GLY A 30 -7.05 -12.10 9.70
C GLY A 30 -6.08 -12.66 8.66
N TRP A 31 -5.71 -11.86 7.65
CA TRP A 31 -4.73 -12.30 6.65
C TRP A 31 -3.36 -12.61 7.25
N VAL A 32 -2.92 -11.82 8.22
CA VAL A 32 -1.63 -12.06 8.91
C VAL A 32 -1.71 -13.33 9.78
N GLN A 33 -2.83 -13.54 10.49
CA GLN A 33 -3.03 -14.75 11.29
C GLN A 33 -3.10 -16.03 10.45
N GLU A 34 -3.66 -15.96 9.24
CA GLU A 34 -3.69 -17.05 8.28
C GLU A 34 -2.30 -17.33 7.67
N GLY A 35 -1.34 -16.43 7.83
CA GLY A 35 0.01 -16.53 7.27
C GLY A 35 0.07 -16.47 5.74
N ALA A 36 -1.03 -16.07 5.08
CA ALA A 36 -1.11 -16.02 3.63
C ALA A 36 -2.01 -14.89 3.15
N LEU A 37 -1.59 -14.18 2.11
CA LEU A 37 -2.40 -13.16 1.46
C LEU A 37 -3.09 -13.74 0.20
N PRO A 38 -4.36 -13.38 -0.07
CA PRO A 38 -4.92 -13.54 -1.39
C PRO A 38 -4.29 -12.53 -2.37
N HIS A 39 -4.69 -12.56 -3.66
CA HIS A 39 -4.44 -11.41 -4.50
C HIS A 39 -5.24 -10.22 -3.97
N LEU A 40 -4.60 -9.06 -3.78
CA LEU A 40 -5.20 -7.88 -3.18
C LEU A 40 -5.26 -6.73 -4.18
N LEU A 41 -6.35 -5.96 -4.11
CA LEU A 41 -6.49 -4.69 -4.83
C LEU A 41 -6.84 -3.59 -3.84
N PHE A 42 -5.86 -2.78 -3.47
CA PHE A 42 -6.03 -1.62 -2.62
C PHE A 42 -6.43 -0.41 -3.46
N SER A 43 -7.60 0.12 -3.22
CA SER A 43 -8.12 1.31 -3.88
C SER A 43 -8.35 2.44 -2.89
N GLY A 44 -8.28 3.69 -3.36
CA GLY A 44 -8.53 4.86 -2.53
C GLY A 44 -7.82 6.11 -3.06
N ALA A 45 -8.14 7.26 -2.49
CA ALA A 45 -7.55 8.54 -2.89
C ALA A 45 -6.01 8.51 -2.76
N PRO A 46 -5.28 9.38 -3.50
CA PRO A 46 -3.84 9.53 -3.28
C PRO A 46 -3.52 9.82 -1.82
N GLY A 47 -2.43 9.23 -1.30
CA GLY A 47 -1.93 9.47 0.06
C GLY A 47 -2.71 8.82 1.19
N THR A 48 -3.68 7.94 0.92
CA THR A 48 -4.44 7.22 1.96
C THR A 48 -3.68 6.05 2.61
N GLY A 49 -2.41 5.82 2.25
CA GLY A 49 -1.59 4.77 2.87
C GLY A 49 -1.67 3.40 2.19
N LYS A 50 -2.20 3.29 0.96
CA LYS A 50 -2.31 2.01 0.21
C LYS A 50 -1.00 1.24 0.13
N THR A 51 0.04 1.89 -0.38
CA THR A 51 1.38 1.32 -0.51
C THR A 51 2.00 1.01 0.85
N THR A 52 1.74 1.86 1.85
CA THR A 52 2.17 1.62 3.23
C THR A 52 1.54 0.37 3.80
N LEU A 53 0.22 0.17 3.66
CA LEU A 53 -0.46 -1.03 4.13
C LEU A 53 0.08 -2.30 3.45
N ALA A 54 0.32 -2.23 2.13
CA ALA A 54 0.93 -3.35 1.41
C ALA A 54 2.28 -3.75 1.99
N LYS A 55 3.14 -2.77 2.29
CA LYS A 55 4.47 -3.02 2.89
C LYS A 55 4.37 -3.52 4.33
N VAL A 56 3.47 -2.97 5.12
CA VAL A 56 3.20 -3.44 6.49
C VAL A 56 2.78 -4.91 6.48
N LEU A 57 1.88 -5.31 5.58
CA LEU A 57 1.45 -6.71 5.46
C LEU A 57 2.61 -7.66 5.13
N LEU A 58 3.47 -7.28 4.17
CA LEU A 58 4.63 -8.09 3.79
C LEU A 58 5.63 -8.20 4.94
N GLN A 59 5.80 -7.15 5.71
CA GLN A 59 6.68 -7.12 6.89
C GLN A 59 6.11 -7.95 8.04
N GLU A 60 4.82 -7.85 8.34
CA GLU A 60 4.16 -8.63 9.41
C GLU A 60 4.16 -10.14 9.12
N LEU A 61 4.16 -10.51 7.84
CA LEU A 61 4.30 -11.90 7.41
C LEU A 61 5.75 -12.39 7.35
N ASP A 62 6.72 -11.54 7.72
CA ASP A 62 8.16 -11.84 7.70
C ASP A 62 8.63 -12.40 6.33
N ILE A 63 8.09 -11.82 5.24
CA ILE A 63 8.44 -12.25 3.89
C ILE A 63 9.86 -11.82 3.55
N ASN A 64 10.66 -12.77 3.06
CA ASN A 64 12.02 -12.50 2.63
C ASN A 64 12.04 -11.47 1.49
N ASP A 65 12.91 -10.48 1.56
CA ASP A 65 13.04 -9.41 0.54
C ASP A 65 13.30 -9.97 -0.87
N MET A 66 13.94 -11.15 -0.99
CA MET A 66 14.17 -11.84 -2.27
C MET A 66 12.88 -12.43 -2.87
N ASP A 67 11.83 -12.56 -2.07
CA ASP A 67 10.51 -13.02 -2.48
C ASP A 67 9.52 -11.87 -2.70
N ILE A 68 10.01 -10.63 -2.67
CA ILE A 68 9.22 -9.42 -2.94
C ILE A 68 9.74 -8.72 -4.19
N LEU A 69 8.84 -8.45 -5.14
CA LEU A 69 9.11 -7.59 -6.30
C LEU A 69 8.23 -6.36 -6.24
N GLU A 70 8.83 -5.20 -6.02
CA GLU A 70 8.12 -3.92 -6.07
C GLU A 70 8.29 -3.26 -7.44
N ILE A 71 7.19 -2.88 -8.07
CA ILE A 71 7.16 -2.12 -9.32
C ILE A 71 6.19 -0.95 -9.16
N ASN A 72 6.66 0.26 -9.44
CA ASN A 72 5.77 1.41 -9.58
C ASN A 72 5.42 1.59 -11.07
N ALA A 73 4.14 1.36 -11.41
CA ALA A 73 3.67 1.38 -12.78
C ALA A 73 3.64 2.78 -13.41
N SER A 74 3.64 3.84 -12.60
CA SER A 74 3.71 5.23 -13.11
C SER A 74 5.11 5.58 -13.61
N ASN A 75 6.14 4.96 -13.06
CA ASN A 75 7.54 5.18 -13.44
C ASN A 75 7.99 4.28 -14.59
N GLU A 76 7.36 3.12 -14.75
CA GLU A 76 7.71 2.15 -15.79
C GLU A 76 6.69 2.18 -16.94
N ASN A 77 6.97 2.98 -17.97
CA ASN A 77 6.05 3.21 -19.09
C ASN A 77 5.97 2.06 -20.10
N ASN A 78 6.81 1.03 -19.99
CA ASN A 78 6.84 -0.08 -20.95
C ASN A 78 6.18 -1.33 -20.38
N VAL A 79 5.02 -1.69 -20.94
CA VAL A 79 4.22 -2.86 -20.56
C VAL A 79 5.01 -4.16 -20.70
N ASP A 80 5.81 -4.30 -21.76
CA ASP A 80 6.62 -5.50 -21.98
C ASP A 80 7.73 -5.63 -20.93
N THR A 81 8.29 -4.51 -20.49
CA THR A 81 9.29 -4.51 -19.41
C THR A 81 8.66 -4.97 -18.10
N ILE A 82 7.49 -4.42 -17.72
CA ILE A 82 6.75 -4.84 -16.53
C ILE A 82 6.42 -6.34 -16.61
N ARG A 83 5.84 -6.78 -17.73
CA ARG A 83 5.49 -8.18 -17.95
C ARG A 83 6.69 -9.11 -17.82
N ASN A 84 7.80 -8.78 -18.44
CA ASN A 84 9.01 -9.61 -18.42
C ASN A 84 9.62 -9.67 -17.01
N LYS A 85 9.69 -8.55 -16.27
CA LYS A 85 10.15 -8.53 -14.88
C LYS A 85 9.29 -9.44 -14.00
N ILE A 86 7.97 -9.30 -14.07
CA ILE A 86 7.04 -10.11 -13.27
C ILE A 86 7.15 -11.59 -13.66
N THR A 87 7.17 -11.92 -14.95
CA THR A 87 7.27 -13.31 -15.42
C THR A 87 8.59 -13.96 -14.96
N ASN A 88 9.71 -13.27 -15.13
CA ASN A 88 11.02 -13.77 -14.70
C ASN A 88 11.05 -14.00 -13.18
N PHE A 89 10.55 -13.04 -12.41
CA PHE A 89 10.47 -13.16 -10.95
C PHE A 89 9.56 -14.32 -10.53
N SER A 90 8.34 -14.39 -11.07
CA SER A 90 7.35 -15.39 -10.70
C SER A 90 7.71 -16.83 -11.13
N SER A 91 8.58 -16.97 -12.15
CA SER A 91 9.01 -18.28 -12.65
C SER A 91 10.10 -18.95 -11.82
N THR A 92 10.75 -18.21 -10.92
CA THR A 92 11.77 -18.77 -10.02
C THR A 92 11.12 -19.28 -8.73
N MET A 93 11.74 -20.25 -8.08
CA MET A 93 11.25 -20.79 -6.81
C MET A 93 11.35 -19.72 -5.70
N PRO A 94 10.35 -19.63 -4.80
CA PRO A 94 10.45 -18.77 -3.63
C PRO A 94 11.53 -19.30 -2.65
N PHE A 95 12.11 -18.41 -1.87
CA PHE A 95 12.95 -18.76 -0.72
C PHE A 95 12.10 -19.24 0.47
N GLY A 96 10.93 -18.62 0.65
CA GLY A 96 9.91 -19.04 1.60
C GLY A 96 8.80 -19.85 0.91
N ASP A 97 7.56 -19.68 1.37
CA ASP A 97 6.42 -20.43 0.85
C ASP A 97 5.84 -19.80 -0.42
N MET A 98 5.94 -18.48 -0.56
CA MET A 98 5.23 -17.71 -1.58
C MET A 98 6.02 -16.45 -1.98
N LYS A 99 5.93 -16.07 -3.26
CA LYS A 99 6.41 -14.78 -3.76
C LYS A 99 5.30 -13.75 -3.79
N TYR A 100 5.70 -12.48 -3.68
CA TYR A 100 4.78 -11.35 -3.70
C TYR A 100 5.21 -10.29 -4.71
N VAL A 101 4.29 -9.87 -5.56
CA VAL A 101 4.48 -8.77 -6.50
C VAL A 101 3.62 -7.60 -6.04
N LEU A 102 4.27 -6.53 -5.60
CA LEU A 102 3.63 -5.26 -5.29
C LEU A 102 3.67 -4.37 -6.53
N LEU A 103 2.50 -4.15 -7.13
CA LEU A 103 2.30 -3.25 -8.26
C LEU A 103 1.65 -1.96 -7.76
N ASP A 104 2.48 -0.96 -7.53
CA ASP A 104 2.01 0.35 -7.11
C ASP A 104 1.51 1.17 -8.29
N GLU A 105 0.40 1.88 -8.10
CA GLU A 105 -0.26 2.69 -9.13
C GLU A 105 -0.65 1.90 -10.39
N ALA A 106 -1.21 0.70 -10.23
CA ALA A 106 -1.58 -0.21 -11.31
C ALA A 106 -2.58 0.38 -12.32
N ASP A 107 -3.30 1.42 -11.97
CA ASP A 107 -4.20 2.18 -12.84
C ASP A 107 -3.46 3.00 -13.93
N TYR A 108 -2.12 3.08 -13.89
CA TYR A 108 -1.29 3.60 -14.98
C TYR A 108 -0.98 2.54 -16.05
N ILE A 109 -1.17 1.25 -15.76
CA ILE A 109 -0.98 0.18 -16.74
C ILE A 109 -2.12 0.22 -17.77
N THR A 110 -1.76 0.16 -19.06
CA THR A 110 -2.76 0.10 -20.14
C THR A 110 -3.66 -1.13 -20.02
N PRO A 111 -4.89 -1.11 -20.56
CA PRO A 111 -5.79 -2.26 -20.53
C PRO A 111 -5.17 -3.56 -21.12
N ASN A 112 -4.34 -3.42 -22.16
CA ASN A 112 -3.61 -4.56 -22.75
C ASN A 112 -2.55 -5.10 -21.78
N GLY A 113 -1.85 -4.23 -21.06
CA GLY A 113 -0.90 -4.62 -20.02
C GLY A 113 -1.58 -5.32 -18.85
N GLN A 114 -2.72 -4.82 -18.43
CA GLN A 114 -3.53 -5.45 -17.39
C GLN A 114 -4.07 -6.82 -17.82
N ALA A 115 -4.45 -6.99 -19.10
CA ALA A 115 -4.85 -8.29 -19.63
C ALA A 115 -3.68 -9.29 -19.65
N ALA A 116 -2.46 -8.83 -19.98
CA ALA A 116 -1.26 -9.66 -19.88
C ALA A 116 -0.94 -10.04 -18.42
N LEU A 117 -1.06 -9.08 -17.48
CA LEU A 117 -0.88 -9.32 -16.05
C LEU A 117 -1.84 -10.40 -15.54
N ARG A 118 -3.11 -10.36 -15.97
CA ARG A 118 -4.08 -11.42 -15.66
C ARG A 118 -3.55 -12.80 -16.01
N GLY A 119 -2.98 -12.96 -17.21
CA GLY A 119 -2.42 -14.23 -17.66
C GLY A 119 -1.26 -14.71 -16.77
N VAL A 120 -0.40 -13.79 -16.32
CA VAL A 120 0.70 -14.12 -15.40
C VAL A 120 0.16 -14.50 -14.01
N MET A 121 -0.85 -13.80 -13.49
CA MET A 121 -1.51 -14.15 -12.23
C MET A 121 -2.12 -15.56 -12.27
N GLU A 122 -2.75 -15.93 -13.39
CA GLU A 122 -3.32 -17.27 -13.59
C GLU A 122 -2.23 -18.34 -13.67
N MET A 123 -1.13 -18.06 -14.35
CA MET A 123 -0.03 -19.01 -14.55
C MET A 123 0.71 -19.33 -13.24
N TYR A 124 0.92 -18.35 -12.40
CA TYR A 124 1.75 -18.46 -11.18
C TYR A 124 0.94 -18.38 -9.89
N HIS A 125 -0.36 -18.63 -9.94
CA HIS A 125 -1.24 -18.53 -8.75
C HIS A 125 -0.84 -19.43 -7.58
N THR A 126 -0.11 -20.50 -7.83
CA THR A 126 0.35 -21.45 -6.78
C THR A 126 1.61 -20.99 -6.06
N SER A 127 2.42 -20.11 -6.67
CA SER A 127 3.73 -19.69 -6.17
C SER A 127 3.87 -18.18 -5.99
N CYS A 128 2.90 -17.39 -6.48
CA CYS A 128 3.00 -15.93 -6.44
C CYS A 128 1.66 -15.27 -6.13
N ARG A 129 1.68 -14.26 -5.28
CA ARG A 129 0.55 -13.38 -4.98
C ARG A 129 0.82 -11.96 -5.44
N PHE A 130 -0.24 -11.25 -5.75
CA PHE A 130 -0.17 -9.90 -6.28
C PHE A 130 -0.91 -8.94 -5.36
N ILE A 131 -0.27 -7.84 -5.03
CA ILE A 131 -0.86 -6.72 -4.30
C ILE A 131 -0.84 -5.53 -5.26
N LEU A 132 -2.01 -5.12 -5.71
CA LEU A 132 -2.18 -3.99 -6.61
C LEU A 132 -2.64 -2.79 -5.80
N THR A 133 -2.08 -1.61 -6.05
CA THR A 133 -2.65 -0.35 -5.55
C THR A 133 -3.18 0.48 -6.71
N CYS A 134 -4.24 1.22 -6.51
CA CYS A 134 -4.76 2.15 -7.51
C CYS A 134 -5.46 3.35 -6.87
N ASN A 135 -5.40 4.49 -7.55
CA ASN A 135 -6.15 5.67 -7.17
C ASN A 135 -7.53 5.70 -7.84
N TYR A 136 -7.63 5.12 -9.03
CA TYR A 136 -8.82 5.11 -9.87
C TYR A 136 -9.24 3.67 -10.19
N PRO A 137 -10.03 3.00 -9.31
CA PRO A 137 -10.41 1.59 -9.50
C PRO A 137 -11.17 1.33 -10.80
N GLN A 138 -11.86 2.34 -11.34
CA GLN A 138 -12.55 2.26 -12.64
C GLN A 138 -11.60 2.10 -13.85
N ARG A 139 -10.29 2.36 -13.68
CA ARG A 139 -9.27 2.12 -14.70
C ARG A 139 -8.73 0.70 -14.68
N ILE A 140 -9.03 -0.05 -13.63
CA ILE A 140 -8.66 -1.47 -13.51
C ILE A 140 -9.70 -2.31 -14.24
N ILE A 141 -9.26 -3.21 -15.12
CA ILE A 141 -10.17 -4.05 -15.90
C ILE A 141 -10.97 -5.02 -15.00
N PRO A 142 -12.23 -5.35 -15.35
CA PRO A 142 -13.07 -6.27 -14.56
C PRO A 142 -12.39 -7.62 -14.29
N ALA A 143 -11.56 -8.08 -15.22
CA ALA A 143 -10.84 -9.35 -15.10
C ALA A 143 -9.81 -9.37 -13.97
N LEU A 144 -9.23 -8.24 -13.58
CA LEU A 144 -8.37 -8.14 -12.39
C LEU A 144 -9.21 -7.97 -11.12
N HIS A 145 -10.28 -7.17 -11.17
CA HIS A 145 -11.23 -7.05 -10.05
C HIS A 145 -11.77 -8.40 -9.59
N SER A 146 -12.10 -9.30 -10.52
CA SER A 146 -12.64 -10.63 -10.20
C SER A 146 -11.61 -11.59 -9.58
N ARG A 147 -10.31 -11.28 -9.68
CA ARG A 147 -9.22 -12.12 -9.16
C ARG A 147 -8.61 -11.61 -7.88
N CYS A 148 -8.83 -10.35 -7.58
CA CYS A 148 -8.30 -9.71 -6.39
C CYS A 148 -9.40 -9.51 -5.37
N GLN A 149 -9.07 -9.68 -4.12
CA GLN A 149 -9.90 -9.20 -3.02
C GLN A 149 -9.74 -7.69 -2.94
N GLY A 150 -10.84 -6.98 -3.22
CA GLY A 150 -10.86 -5.53 -3.15
C GLY A 150 -10.86 -5.04 -1.70
N PHE A 151 -10.03 -4.04 -1.42
CA PHE A 151 -9.99 -3.36 -0.13
C PHE A 151 -9.91 -1.86 -0.37
N HIS A 152 -10.97 -1.16 0.02
CA HIS A 152 -11.04 0.28 -0.18
C HIS A 152 -10.52 1.02 1.04
N ILE A 153 -9.50 1.86 0.85
CA ILE A 153 -8.87 2.67 1.90
C ILE A 153 -9.36 4.11 1.74
N GLU A 154 -10.21 4.53 2.65
CA GLU A 154 -10.70 5.89 2.71
C GLU A 154 -9.67 6.81 3.40
N LYS A 155 -9.87 8.10 3.27
CA LYS A 155 -9.12 9.08 4.06
C LYS A 155 -9.46 8.88 5.53
N LEU A 156 -8.47 9.06 6.39
CA LEU A 156 -8.65 9.03 7.84
C LEU A 156 -9.66 10.09 8.29
N ASP A 157 -10.32 9.84 9.41
CA ASP A 157 -11.08 10.88 10.08
C ASP A 157 -10.13 12.01 10.54
N VAL A 158 -10.64 13.25 10.49
CA VAL A 158 -9.84 14.45 10.86
C VAL A 158 -9.35 14.35 12.31
N ASN A 159 -10.17 13.81 13.23
CA ASN A 159 -9.80 13.68 14.62
C ASN A 159 -8.68 12.65 14.83
N GLU A 160 -8.75 11.51 14.14
CA GLU A 160 -7.68 10.48 14.20
C GLU A 160 -6.37 11.00 13.59
N PHE A 161 -6.47 11.75 12.48
CA PHE A 161 -5.29 12.39 11.90
C PHE A 161 -4.68 13.44 12.85
N THR A 162 -5.52 14.26 13.52
CA THR A 162 -5.09 15.24 14.52
C THR A 162 -4.41 14.55 15.70
N ALA A 163 -5.01 13.47 16.23
CA ALA A 163 -4.43 12.71 17.33
C ALA A 163 -3.05 12.13 16.98
N ARG A 164 -2.92 11.58 15.76
CA ARG A 164 -1.63 11.05 15.26
C ARG A 164 -0.59 12.15 15.13
N LEU A 165 -0.98 13.31 14.57
CA LEU A 165 -0.07 14.45 14.43
C LEU A 165 0.37 15.01 15.79
N ALA A 166 -0.56 15.11 16.76
CA ALA A 166 -0.24 15.51 18.13
C ALA A 166 0.78 14.57 18.77
N GLN A 167 0.62 13.26 18.60
CA GLN A 167 1.58 12.27 19.11
C GLN A 167 2.97 12.47 18.48
N ILE A 168 3.05 12.70 17.18
CA ILE A 168 4.32 12.99 16.49
C ILE A 168 4.98 14.26 17.03
N CYS A 169 4.20 15.31 17.29
CA CYS A 169 4.72 16.54 17.88
C CYS A 169 5.30 16.30 19.29
N ILE A 170 4.64 15.48 20.12
CA ILE A 170 5.13 15.08 21.42
C ILE A 170 6.45 14.32 21.31
N ASP A 171 6.50 13.32 20.43
CA ASP A 171 7.69 12.48 20.24
C ASP A 171 8.90 13.30 19.74
N GLU A 172 8.65 14.35 18.96
CA GLU A 172 9.69 15.26 18.44
C GLU A 172 10.00 16.44 19.37
N ASN A 173 9.33 16.52 20.55
CA ASN A 173 9.44 17.64 21.48
C ASN A 173 9.13 19.00 20.81
N VAL A 174 8.15 19.02 19.91
CA VAL A 174 7.64 20.24 19.28
C VAL A 174 6.44 20.72 20.08
N ASP A 175 6.56 21.90 20.65
CA ASP A 175 5.47 22.55 21.38
C ASP A 175 4.51 23.19 20.37
N VAL A 176 3.32 22.62 20.23
CA VAL A 176 2.26 23.08 19.33
C VAL A 176 0.96 23.09 20.11
N ASP A 177 0.28 24.24 20.11
CA ASP A 177 -1.04 24.35 20.71
C ASP A 177 -2.12 23.66 19.84
N LEU A 178 -3.23 23.27 20.45
CA LEU A 178 -4.34 22.60 19.79
C LEU A 178 -4.98 23.46 18.70
N GLU A 179 -5.04 24.77 18.88
CA GLU A 179 -5.62 25.71 17.91
C GLU A 179 -4.79 25.76 16.64
N THR A 180 -3.47 25.70 16.77
CA THR A 180 -2.54 25.57 15.65
C THR A 180 -2.73 24.24 14.93
N LEU A 181 -2.84 23.12 15.66
CA LEU A 181 -3.11 21.81 15.05
C LEU A 181 -4.43 21.81 14.28
N ASP A 182 -5.51 22.33 14.86
CA ASP A 182 -6.83 22.42 14.23
C ASP A 182 -6.81 23.29 12.96
N THR A 183 -5.91 24.27 12.88
CA THR A 183 -5.75 25.12 11.71
C THR A 183 -4.98 24.40 10.58
N TYR A 184 -3.91 23.67 10.93
CA TYR A 184 -3.05 23.01 9.94
C TYR A 184 -3.57 21.64 9.47
N VAL A 185 -4.30 20.92 10.31
CA VAL A 185 -4.85 19.60 9.97
C VAL A 185 -5.74 19.64 8.73
N PRO A 186 -6.73 20.55 8.58
CA PRO A 186 -7.56 20.62 7.38
C PRO A 186 -6.72 20.85 6.11
N VAL A 187 -5.70 21.70 6.19
CA VAL A 187 -4.82 22.02 5.05
C VAL A 187 -3.94 20.82 4.70
N SER A 188 -3.28 20.21 5.69
CA SER A 188 -2.45 19.01 5.49
C SER A 188 -3.28 17.83 5.04
N TYR A 189 -4.48 17.65 5.58
CA TYR A 189 -5.43 16.61 5.22
C TYR A 189 -5.92 16.72 3.77
N THR A 190 -6.14 17.94 3.26
CA THR A 190 -6.53 18.14 1.85
C THR A 190 -5.37 17.93 0.89
N HIS A 191 -4.14 18.26 1.29
CA HIS A 191 -2.94 18.19 0.46
C HIS A 191 -2.04 16.99 0.76
N LEU A 192 -2.33 16.23 1.84
CA LEU A 192 -1.58 15.02 2.26
C LEU A 192 -0.07 15.23 2.42
N THR A 193 0.34 16.43 2.79
CA THR A 193 1.72 16.74 3.11
C THR A 193 1.81 17.10 4.59
N LEU A 194 2.57 16.31 5.35
CA LEU A 194 2.99 16.74 6.68
C LEU A 194 3.76 18.05 6.56
N PRO A 195 3.57 19.02 7.49
CA PRO A 195 4.35 20.23 7.47
C PRO A 195 5.83 19.88 7.54
N THR A 196 6.58 20.21 6.50
CA THR A 196 8.03 20.18 6.56
C THR A 196 8.45 21.29 7.52
N LYS A 197 9.14 20.91 8.59
CA LYS A 197 9.69 21.85 9.57
C LYS A 197 10.44 22.96 8.85
N ALA A 198 9.98 24.21 9.00
CA ALA A 198 10.71 25.39 8.60
C ALA A 198 11.97 25.58 9.44
#